data_b533eafbd29a65d1c2ef85b1a590944c
#
_entry.id   b533eafbd29a65d1c2ef85b1a590944c
#
_cell.length_a   1.000
_cell.length_b   1.000
_cell.length_c   1.000
_cell.angle_alpha   90.00
_cell.angle_beta   90.00
_cell.angle_gamma   90.00
#
_symmetry.space_group_name_H-M   'P 1'
#
loop_
_entity.id
_entity.type
_entity.pdbx_description
1 polymer ?
#
loop_
_entity_poly.entity_id
_entity_poly.type
_entity_poly.pdbx_seq_one_letter_code
_entity_poly.pdbx_strand_id
1 'polypeptide(L)'
;VKELGLLIDFYQPLIHEESILKKIISDLHSPVVRLLKIYKELPVSINIPLSTLELWDNFGFKSLTSDIKDLYQNESHDGRIEILGSSPYGMPLVNLPESIIESQIILNEYGLSYYLGSSQGFEGEPSLVLRDVRGFVSPFSLVNNSVIKILSEFGYEWVEVSGDGEECGIFNVEVDNHKISIVRTFNIDDINSITSLDSFKEKKNSPFLVKLSLSGLHKNQDFFKADYRDIVNRVELFLNDLFRFNFVFKSLSTIVESIGNNRDGNKYYGTEEKEKTDSGREVLDNFIVSMCNYISEKFGDYTYVMDKDNLSVNKIWDFRDISRINDQQLRYYLSSMIALNKISYIIYSEYENMREGSGLKIGNNVLNIVKVREVEIEEILSNVEDIEVGGKFKELLRKNS
;
A
#
# COMPACT_ATOMS: atom_id res chain seq x y z
N VAL A 1 6.25 -20.92 -23.70
CA VAL A 1 5.86 -19.50 -23.66
C VAL A 1 6.05 -19.04 -22.23
N LYS A 2 6.72 -17.90 -22.02
CA LYS A 2 6.96 -17.36 -20.68
C LYS A 2 5.77 -16.52 -20.23
N GLU A 3 5.28 -16.76 -19.03
CA GLU A 3 4.22 -15.95 -18.42
C GLU A 3 4.81 -14.73 -17.75
N LEU A 4 4.10 -13.60 -17.79
CA LEU A 4 4.47 -12.36 -17.13
C LEU A 4 3.30 -11.80 -16.34
N GLY A 5 3.53 -11.51 -15.07
CA GLY A 5 2.66 -10.75 -14.19
C GLY A 5 3.23 -9.35 -13.93
N LEU A 6 2.43 -8.33 -14.20
CA LEU A 6 2.79 -6.94 -13.95
C LEU A 6 1.96 -6.37 -12.82
N LEU A 7 2.64 -5.85 -11.81
CA LEU A 7 2.07 -5.05 -10.74
C LEU A 7 2.48 -3.59 -10.94
N ILE A 8 1.52 -2.68 -10.96
CA ILE A 8 1.77 -1.24 -10.90
C ILE A 8 1.38 -0.73 -9.51
N ASP A 9 2.35 -0.14 -8.82
CA ASP A 9 2.17 0.38 -7.47
C ASP A 9 2.06 1.90 -7.50
N PHE A 10 0.86 2.41 -7.21
CA PHE A 10 0.53 3.83 -7.14
C PHE A 10 0.72 4.43 -5.74
N TYR A 11 1.26 3.67 -4.79
CA TYR A 11 1.55 4.25 -3.48
C TYR A 11 2.43 5.49 -3.63
N GLN A 12 1.98 6.59 -3.04
CA GLN A 12 2.69 7.86 -3.07
C GLN A 12 2.95 8.33 -1.64
N PRO A 13 4.21 8.37 -1.21
CA PRO A 13 4.59 9.00 0.05
C PRO A 13 4.19 10.47 0.10
N LEU A 14 3.85 10.99 1.28
CA LEU A 14 3.59 12.40 1.48
C LEU A 14 4.89 13.18 1.33
N ILE A 15 4.90 14.14 0.39
CA ILE A 15 6.03 15.04 0.17
C ILE A 15 5.66 16.41 0.72
N HIS A 16 6.65 17.21 1.14
CA HIS A 16 6.46 18.48 1.84
C HIS A 16 5.55 19.49 1.16
N GLU A 17 5.57 19.55 -0.16
CA GLU A 17 4.86 20.59 -0.90
C GLU A 17 3.71 20.04 -1.73
N GLU A 18 2.54 20.63 -1.54
CA GLU A 18 1.33 20.34 -2.31
C GLU A 18 1.57 20.49 -3.83
N SER A 19 2.39 21.47 -4.22
CA SER A 19 2.77 21.72 -5.62
C SER A 19 3.49 20.52 -6.24
N ILE A 20 4.36 19.86 -5.49
CA ILE A 20 5.10 18.66 -5.92
C ILE A 20 4.14 17.49 -6.04
N LEU A 21 3.27 17.26 -5.06
CA LEU A 21 2.28 16.19 -5.11
C LEU A 21 1.34 16.34 -6.31
N LYS A 22 0.84 17.55 -6.55
CA LYS A 22 0.03 17.85 -7.73
C LYS A 22 0.78 17.56 -9.02
N LYS A 23 2.07 17.92 -9.08
CA LYS A 23 2.91 17.66 -10.24
C LYS A 23 3.12 16.15 -10.45
N ILE A 24 3.39 15.37 -9.42
CA ILE A 24 3.51 13.90 -9.52
C ILE A 24 2.19 13.29 -10.04
N ILE A 25 1.07 13.73 -9.51
CA ILE A 25 -0.23 13.21 -9.93
C ILE A 25 -0.52 13.58 -11.40
N SER A 26 -0.30 14.84 -11.78
CA SER A 26 -0.57 15.30 -13.15
C SER A 26 0.37 14.71 -14.18
N ASP A 27 1.67 14.62 -13.86
CA ASP A 27 2.73 14.37 -14.83
C ASP A 27 3.23 12.91 -14.81
N LEU A 28 2.89 12.12 -13.76
CA LEU A 28 3.23 10.71 -13.67
C LEU A 28 1.99 9.82 -13.54
N HIS A 29 1.17 9.99 -12.47
CA HIS A 29 0.02 9.09 -12.25
C HIS A 29 -0.99 9.17 -13.40
N SER A 30 -1.39 10.39 -13.80
CA SER A 30 -2.36 10.60 -14.86
C SER A 30 -1.92 10.02 -16.22
N PRO A 31 -0.68 10.23 -16.70
CA PRO A 31 -0.19 9.58 -17.90
C PRO A 31 -0.13 8.06 -17.80
N VAL A 32 0.27 7.48 -16.66
CA VAL A 32 0.31 6.02 -16.48
C VAL A 32 -1.11 5.43 -16.53
N VAL A 33 -2.08 6.03 -15.88
CA VAL A 33 -3.50 5.62 -16.00
C VAL A 33 -3.97 5.69 -17.46
N ARG A 34 -3.53 6.71 -18.20
CA ARG A 34 -3.83 6.85 -19.63
C ARG A 34 -3.19 5.75 -20.48
N LEU A 35 -1.96 5.33 -20.16
CA LEU A 35 -1.30 4.19 -20.80
C LEU A 35 -2.11 2.90 -20.56
N LEU A 36 -2.61 2.67 -19.35
CA LEU A 36 -3.48 1.51 -19.07
C LEU A 36 -4.74 1.51 -19.93
N LYS A 37 -5.30 2.66 -20.26
CA LYS A 37 -6.45 2.78 -21.18
C LYS A 37 -6.08 2.48 -22.64
N ILE A 38 -4.84 2.74 -23.03
CA ILE A 38 -4.31 2.49 -24.39
C ILE A 38 -4.00 0.99 -24.57
N TYR A 39 -3.29 0.39 -23.61
CA TYR A 39 -2.88 -1.01 -23.68
C TYR A 39 -3.98 -1.96 -23.19
N LYS A 40 -5.12 -1.99 -23.90
CA LYS A 40 -6.33 -2.72 -23.49
C LYS A 40 -6.17 -4.23 -23.30
N GLU A 41 -5.15 -4.82 -23.91
CA GLU A 41 -4.88 -6.26 -23.86
C GLU A 41 -3.90 -6.67 -22.77
N LEU A 42 -3.43 -5.70 -21.94
CA LEU A 42 -2.44 -5.94 -20.90
C LEU A 42 -3.13 -6.24 -19.55
N PRO A 43 -3.16 -7.49 -19.09
CA PRO A 43 -3.56 -7.79 -17.72
C PRO A 43 -2.59 -7.18 -16.72
N VAL A 44 -3.11 -6.45 -15.74
CA VAL A 44 -2.32 -5.72 -14.75
C VAL A 44 -2.94 -5.84 -13.36
N SER A 45 -2.12 -6.14 -12.37
CA SER A 45 -2.49 -6.00 -10.97
C SER A 45 -2.08 -4.61 -10.47
N ILE A 46 -2.97 -3.92 -9.75
CA ILE A 46 -2.78 -2.52 -9.38
C ILE A 46 -2.90 -2.39 -7.86
N ASN A 47 -1.89 -1.81 -7.25
CA ASN A 47 -1.94 -1.34 -5.87
C ASN A 47 -2.24 0.16 -5.85
N ILE A 48 -3.38 0.54 -5.30
CA ILE A 48 -3.75 1.94 -5.04
C ILE A 48 -4.25 2.02 -3.60
N PRO A 49 -3.39 2.27 -2.62
CA PRO A 49 -3.83 2.38 -1.23
C PRO A 49 -4.71 3.61 -1.02
N LEU A 50 -5.51 3.58 0.04
CA LEU A 50 -6.46 4.65 0.38
C LEU A 50 -5.80 6.03 0.38
N SER A 51 -4.58 6.17 0.90
CA SER A 51 -3.84 7.44 0.90
C SER A 51 -3.68 8.06 -0.49
N THR A 52 -3.43 7.25 -1.51
CA THR A 52 -3.30 7.73 -2.89
C THR A 52 -4.65 8.19 -3.45
N LEU A 53 -5.73 7.44 -3.19
CA LEU A 53 -7.08 7.83 -3.60
C LEU A 53 -7.52 9.14 -2.95
N GLU A 54 -7.22 9.32 -1.65
CA GLU A 54 -7.46 10.58 -0.94
C GLU A 54 -6.65 11.74 -1.55
N LEU A 55 -5.38 11.55 -1.89
CA LEU A 55 -4.58 12.57 -2.55
C LEU A 55 -5.18 12.98 -3.90
N TRP A 56 -5.63 12.03 -4.71
CA TRP A 56 -6.29 12.34 -5.98
C TRP A 56 -7.59 13.12 -5.78
N ASP A 57 -8.39 12.75 -4.78
CA ASP A 57 -9.64 13.46 -4.46
C ASP A 57 -9.37 14.88 -3.93
N ASN A 58 -8.48 15.01 -2.95
CA ASN A 58 -8.17 16.28 -2.29
C ASN A 58 -7.55 17.31 -3.25
N PHE A 59 -6.75 16.86 -4.21
CA PHE A 59 -6.12 17.76 -5.18
C PHE A 59 -6.91 17.95 -6.47
N GLY A 60 -8.15 17.42 -6.54
CA GLY A 60 -9.05 17.66 -7.67
C GLY A 60 -8.86 16.71 -8.86
N PHE A 61 -8.14 15.60 -8.69
CA PHE A 61 -7.91 14.59 -9.73
C PHE A 61 -8.95 13.45 -9.69
N LYS A 62 -10.19 13.74 -9.35
CA LYS A 62 -11.29 12.74 -9.28
C LYS A 62 -11.47 11.93 -10.55
N SER A 63 -11.12 12.49 -11.71
CA SER A 63 -11.16 11.78 -12.98
C SER A 63 -10.25 10.55 -13.01
N LEU A 64 -9.11 10.56 -12.30
CA LEU A 64 -8.23 9.38 -12.23
C LEU A 64 -8.90 8.23 -11.49
N THR A 65 -9.57 8.53 -10.37
CA THR A 65 -10.36 7.54 -9.63
C THR A 65 -11.47 6.96 -10.51
N SER A 66 -12.17 7.82 -11.27
CA SER A 66 -13.19 7.38 -12.22
C SER A 66 -12.58 6.51 -13.34
N ASP A 67 -11.45 6.90 -13.91
CA ASP A 67 -10.77 6.14 -14.95
C ASP A 67 -10.34 4.74 -14.46
N ILE A 68 -9.78 4.63 -13.25
CA ILE A 68 -9.44 3.32 -12.66
C ILE A 68 -10.69 2.50 -12.38
N LYS A 69 -11.73 3.14 -11.84
CA LYS A 69 -13.02 2.48 -11.60
C LYS A 69 -13.60 1.91 -12.90
N ASP A 70 -13.59 2.68 -13.97
CA ASP A 70 -14.09 2.24 -15.28
C ASP A 70 -13.26 1.07 -15.84
N LEU A 71 -11.94 1.14 -15.72
CA LEU A 71 -11.05 0.04 -16.12
C LEU A 71 -11.32 -1.23 -15.31
N TYR A 72 -11.48 -1.12 -14.00
CA TYR A 72 -11.75 -2.24 -13.11
C TYR A 72 -13.12 -2.84 -13.35
N GLN A 73 -14.19 -2.02 -13.42
CA GLN A 73 -15.56 -2.52 -13.54
C GLN A 73 -15.88 -3.10 -14.91
N ASN A 74 -15.38 -2.49 -16.00
CA ASN A 74 -15.65 -2.94 -17.34
C ASN A 74 -14.78 -4.14 -17.76
N GLU A 75 -13.65 -4.35 -17.09
CA GLU A 75 -12.64 -5.32 -17.52
C GLU A 75 -12.40 -6.44 -16.50
N SER A 76 -12.99 -6.34 -15.30
CA SER A 76 -12.87 -7.34 -14.25
C SER A 76 -13.43 -8.72 -14.64
N HIS A 77 -14.40 -8.76 -15.54
CA HIS A 77 -14.95 -10.02 -16.02
C HIS A 77 -13.93 -10.86 -16.80
N ASP A 78 -12.94 -10.20 -17.41
CA ASP A 78 -11.87 -10.87 -18.16
C ASP A 78 -10.58 -11.04 -17.34
N GLY A 79 -10.59 -10.63 -16.05
CA GLY A 79 -9.42 -10.73 -15.17
C GLY A 79 -8.26 -9.82 -15.58
N ARG A 80 -8.52 -8.78 -16.38
CA ARG A 80 -7.47 -7.89 -16.91
C ARG A 80 -6.94 -6.92 -15.88
N ILE A 81 -7.82 -6.23 -15.18
CA ILE A 81 -7.43 -5.32 -14.09
C ILE A 81 -7.80 -5.95 -12.76
N GLU A 82 -6.79 -6.14 -11.93
CA GLU A 82 -6.92 -6.65 -10.59
C GLU A 82 -6.55 -5.54 -9.59
N ILE A 83 -7.44 -5.22 -8.67
CA ILE A 83 -7.15 -4.31 -7.57
C ILE A 83 -6.65 -5.12 -6.38
N LEU A 84 -5.57 -4.64 -5.75
CA LEU A 84 -4.91 -5.30 -4.63
C LEU A 84 -5.22 -4.61 -3.31
N GLY A 85 -5.25 -5.41 -2.24
CA GLY A 85 -5.24 -4.89 -0.87
C GLY A 85 -3.87 -4.36 -0.46
N SER A 86 -3.86 -3.48 0.54
CA SER A 86 -2.65 -2.97 1.18
C SER A 86 -2.99 -2.34 2.53
N SER A 87 -2.01 -1.85 3.29
CA SER A 87 -2.33 -0.93 4.38
C SER A 87 -2.72 0.44 3.82
N PRO A 88 -3.65 1.15 4.46
CA PRO A 88 -4.25 2.37 3.89
C PRO A 88 -3.24 3.51 3.69
N TYR A 89 -2.24 3.61 4.57
CA TYR A 89 -1.27 4.70 4.59
C TYR A 89 0.19 4.22 4.55
N GLY A 90 0.42 3.00 4.06
CA GLY A 90 1.77 2.44 3.93
C GLY A 90 2.43 2.05 5.25
N MET A 91 1.65 1.91 6.34
CA MET A 91 2.18 1.46 7.62
C MET A 91 2.59 -0.02 7.55
N PRO A 92 3.82 -0.39 7.93
CA PRO A 92 4.22 -1.79 8.04
C PRO A 92 3.35 -2.53 9.04
N LEU A 93 2.89 -3.73 8.68
CA LEU A 93 2.00 -4.50 9.54
C LEU A 93 2.74 -5.43 10.52
N VAL A 94 4.02 -5.66 10.30
CA VAL A 94 4.84 -6.51 11.17
C VAL A 94 4.96 -5.91 12.57
N ASN A 95 4.97 -6.77 13.58
CA ASN A 95 5.11 -6.39 15.00
C ASN A 95 3.95 -5.55 15.57
N LEU A 96 2.86 -5.35 14.81
CA LEU A 96 1.65 -4.71 15.32
C LEU A 96 0.77 -5.73 16.06
N PRO A 97 -0.07 -5.29 17.01
CA PRO A 97 -1.14 -6.11 17.57
C PRO A 97 -2.07 -6.61 16.47
N GLU A 98 -2.56 -7.85 16.57
CA GLU A 98 -3.45 -8.46 15.56
C GLU A 98 -4.67 -7.58 15.28
N SER A 99 -5.30 -7.02 16.32
CA SER A 99 -6.45 -6.11 16.19
C SER A 99 -6.15 -4.86 15.36
N ILE A 100 -4.91 -4.35 15.41
CA ILE A 100 -4.49 -3.20 14.60
C ILE A 100 -4.23 -3.63 13.16
N ILE A 101 -3.64 -4.81 12.94
CA ILE A 101 -3.44 -5.36 11.58
C ILE A 101 -4.81 -5.50 10.88
N GLU A 102 -5.78 -6.14 11.56
CA GLU A 102 -7.16 -6.28 11.08
C GLU A 102 -7.78 -4.94 10.73
N SER A 103 -7.66 -3.96 11.63
CA SER A 103 -8.20 -2.61 11.40
C SER A 103 -7.57 -1.91 10.20
N GLN A 104 -6.27 -2.08 9.96
CA GLN A 104 -5.60 -1.53 8.77
C GLN A 104 -6.16 -2.15 7.48
N ILE A 105 -6.33 -3.47 7.45
CA ILE A 105 -6.91 -4.17 6.32
C ILE A 105 -8.32 -3.66 6.06
N ILE A 106 -9.17 -3.66 7.07
CA ILE A 106 -10.57 -3.21 6.97
C ILE A 106 -10.65 -1.78 6.45
N LEU A 107 -9.87 -0.84 7.02
CA LEU A 107 -9.88 0.56 6.60
C LEU A 107 -9.50 0.73 5.12
N ASN A 108 -8.49 0.00 4.65
CA ASN A 108 -8.12 0.08 3.24
C ASN A 108 -9.22 -0.50 2.34
N GLU A 109 -9.81 -1.62 2.72
CA GLU A 109 -10.90 -2.25 2.00
C GLU A 109 -12.13 -1.34 1.91
N TYR A 110 -12.50 -0.67 2.99
CA TYR A 110 -13.55 0.35 2.98
C TYR A 110 -13.21 1.54 2.08
N GLY A 111 -11.98 2.01 2.14
CA GLY A 111 -11.52 3.08 1.26
C GLY A 111 -11.60 2.70 -0.22
N LEU A 112 -11.13 1.52 -0.57
CA LEU A 112 -11.28 0.97 -1.92
C LEU A 112 -12.76 0.87 -2.31
N SER A 113 -13.62 0.39 -1.40
CA SER A 113 -15.07 0.31 -1.59
C SER A 113 -15.69 1.65 -1.91
N TYR A 114 -15.34 2.65 -1.14
CA TYR A 114 -15.89 3.99 -1.30
C TYR A 114 -15.51 4.61 -2.66
N TYR A 115 -14.25 4.49 -3.06
CA TYR A 115 -13.75 5.13 -4.28
C TYR A 115 -14.02 4.33 -5.55
N LEU A 116 -13.90 3.00 -5.50
CA LEU A 116 -13.91 2.13 -6.67
C LEU A 116 -15.17 1.25 -6.76
N GLY A 117 -15.99 1.19 -5.71
CA GLY A 117 -17.17 0.35 -5.66
C GLY A 117 -18.23 0.73 -6.70
N SER A 118 -19.04 -0.25 -7.13
CA SER A 118 -20.15 0.00 -8.03
C SER A 118 -21.35 0.57 -7.26
N SER A 119 -22.05 1.52 -7.87
CA SER A 119 -23.33 2.05 -7.37
C SER A 119 -24.50 1.07 -7.56
N GLN A 120 -24.27 -0.14 -8.06
CA GLN A 120 -25.27 -1.16 -8.33
C GLN A 120 -25.44 -2.20 -7.21
N GLY A 121 -25.08 -1.85 -5.98
CA GLY A 121 -25.50 -2.63 -4.80
C GLY A 121 -26.96 -2.37 -4.48
N PHE A 122 -27.66 -3.39 -4.00
CA PHE A 122 -29.02 -3.29 -3.44
C PHE A 122 -29.10 -2.07 -2.52
N GLU A 123 -30.15 -1.26 -2.69
CA GLU A 123 -30.50 -0.05 -1.97
C GLU A 123 -29.62 0.28 -0.73
N GLY A 124 -28.57 1.07 -0.95
CA GLY A 124 -27.84 1.75 0.13
C GLY A 124 -26.51 1.14 0.58
N GLU A 125 -26.14 -0.06 0.16
CA GLU A 125 -24.84 -0.63 0.49
C GLU A 125 -23.82 -0.39 -0.64
N PRO A 126 -22.64 0.18 -0.34
CA PRO A 126 -21.53 0.10 -1.28
C PRO A 126 -21.14 -1.39 -1.36
N SER A 127 -21.70 -2.09 -2.35
CA SER A 127 -21.22 -3.43 -2.63
C SER A 127 -19.88 -3.34 -3.32
N LEU A 128 -18.83 -3.10 -2.57
CA LEU A 128 -17.58 -3.60 -3.03
C LEU A 128 -17.66 -5.08 -2.91
N VAL A 129 -17.37 -5.60 -3.99
CA VAL A 129 -17.00 -6.96 -4.11
C VAL A 129 -15.58 -7.11 -3.53
N LEU A 130 -15.47 -6.94 -2.21
CA LEU A 130 -14.25 -7.28 -1.46
C LEU A 130 -13.81 -8.74 -1.76
N ARG A 131 -14.75 -9.55 -2.26
CA ARG A 131 -14.52 -10.93 -2.68
C ARG A 131 -13.56 -11.05 -3.86
N ASP A 132 -13.35 -10.00 -4.64
CA ASP A 132 -12.47 -10.00 -5.79
C ASP A 132 -11.05 -9.54 -5.49
N VAL A 133 -10.79 -8.99 -4.29
CA VAL A 133 -9.44 -8.61 -3.86
C VAL A 133 -8.74 -9.84 -3.28
N ARG A 134 -7.93 -10.51 -4.12
CA ARG A 134 -7.28 -11.79 -3.79
C ARG A 134 -5.84 -11.62 -3.32
N GLY A 135 -5.18 -10.55 -3.71
CA GLY A 135 -3.80 -10.27 -3.43
C GLY A 135 -3.59 -9.06 -2.52
N PHE A 136 -2.53 -9.09 -1.74
CA PHE A 136 -2.15 -8.03 -0.81
C PHE A 136 -0.73 -7.55 -1.09
N VAL A 137 -0.51 -6.23 -1.14
CA VAL A 137 0.82 -5.62 -1.24
C VAL A 137 1.27 -5.21 0.15
N SER A 138 2.31 -5.87 0.64
CA SER A 138 2.83 -5.55 1.96
C SER A 138 3.71 -4.31 1.92
N PRO A 139 3.41 -3.27 2.72
CA PRO A 139 4.28 -2.12 2.83
C PRO A 139 5.70 -2.52 3.24
N PHE A 140 6.69 -1.88 2.58
CA PHE A 140 8.12 -2.17 2.77
C PHE A 140 8.52 -3.63 2.55
N SER A 141 7.65 -4.43 1.90
CA SER A 141 7.88 -5.87 1.67
C SER A 141 8.06 -6.69 2.95
N LEU A 142 7.50 -6.24 4.06
CA LEU A 142 7.64 -6.87 5.37
C LEU A 142 6.43 -7.76 5.69
N VAL A 143 6.69 -9.03 5.95
CA VAL A 143 5.68 -10.03 6.30
C VAL A 143 6.21 -10.94 7.39
N ASN A 144 5.38 -11.22 8.40
CA ASN A 144 5.64 -12.22 9.45
C ASN A 144 4.46 -13.18 9.60
N ASN A 145 4.58 -14.13 10.50
CA ASN A 145 3.57 -15.18 10.71
C ASN A 145 2.19 -14.60 11.10
N SER A 146 2.14 -13.58 11.95
CA SER A 146 0.87 -12.94 12.35
C SER A 146 0.19 -12.27 11.15
N VAL A 147 0.94 -11.57 10.32
CA VAL A 147 0.41 -10.95 9.09
C VAL A 147 -0.11 -12.01 8.13
N ILE A 148 0.64 -13.10 7.92
CA ILE A 148 0.23 -14.22 7.05
C ILE A 148 -1.09 -14.82 7.52
N LYS A 149 -1.18 -15.14 8.84
CA LYS A 149 -2.39 -15.69 9.45
C LYS A 149 -3.60 -14.78 9.18
N ILE A 150 -3.49 -13.50 9.56
CA ILE A 150 -4.59 -12.55 9.45
C ILE A 150 -5.00 -12.33 7.98
N LEU A 151 -4.04 -12.16 7.06
CA LEU A 151 -4.37 -12.03 5.64
C LEU A 151 -5.14 -13.25 5.12
N SER A 152 -4.75 -14.47 5.53
CA SER A 152 -5.47 -15.69 5.15
C SER A 152 -6.88 -15.73 5.75
N GLU A 153 -7.07 -15.29 7.00
CA GLU A 153 -8.39 -15.19 7.65
C GLU A 153 -9.32 -14.18 6.94
N PHE A 154 -8.75 -13.10 6.38
CA PHE A 154 -9.47 -12.12 5.56
C PHE A 154 -9.73 -12.61 4.12
N GLY A 155 -9.25 -13.80 3.77
CA GLY A 155 -9.49 -14.42 2.46
C GLY A 155 -8.50 -14.00 1.36
N TYR A 156 -7.39 -13.36 1.72
CA TYR A 156 -6.31 -13.14 0.78
C TYR A 156 -5.61 -14.46 0.44
N GLU A 157 -5.37 -14.67 -0.84
CA GLU A 157 -4.76 -15.88 -1.37
C GLU A 157 -3.23 -15.74 -1.50
N TRP A 158 -2.76 -14.52 -1.64
CA TRP A 158 -1.33 -14.23 -1.78
C TRP A 158 -0.96 -12.84 -1.27
N VAL A 159 0.33 -12.70 -0.91
CA VAL A 159 0.92 -11.42 -0.51
C VAL A 159 2.18 -11.14 -1.32
N GLU A 160 2.30 -9.92 -1.83
CA GLU A 160 3.48 -9.46 -2.56
C GLU A 160 4.57 -8.99 -1.61
N VAL A 161 5.78 -9.40 -1.90
CA VAL A 161 7.01 -8.86 -1.34
C VAL A 161 8.04 -8.64 -2.46
N SER A 162 8.74 -7.53 -2.42
CA SER A 162 9.79 -7.25 -3.39
C SER A 162 11.02 -8.14 -3.15
N GLY A 163 11.61 -8.66 -4.21
CA GLY A 163 12.79 -9.52 -4.16
C GLY A 163 14.01 -8.91 -4.84
N ASP A 164 15.19 -9.33 -4.43
CA ASP A 164 16.48 -8.86 -4.98
C ASP A 164 16.85 -9.55 -6.31
N GLY A 165 15.90 -9.73 -7.17
CA GLY A 165 16.12 -10.14 -8.57
C GLY A 165 16.49 -11.60 -8.83
N GLU A 166 17.19 -12.29 -7.95
CA GLU A 166 17.57 -13.71 -8.15
C GLU A 166 16.51 -14.70 -7.64
N GLU A 167 15.69 -14.29 -6.70
CA GLU A 167 14.70 -15.14 -6.03
C GLU A 167 13.24 -14.77 -6.34
N CYS A 168 12.97 -14.16 -7.50
CA CYS A 168 11.59 -13.89 -7.90
C CYS A 168 10.83 -15.20 -8.13
N GLY A 169 9.58 -15.27 -7.66
CA GLY A 169 8.76 -16.47 -7.79
C GLY A 169 7.57 -16.50 -6.85
N ILE A 170 6.90 -17.64 -6.82
CA ILE A 170 5.75 -17.88 -5.95
C ILE A 170 6.11 -19.02 -5.00
N PHE A 171 5.87 -18.80 -3.71
CA PHE A 171 6.19 -19.71 -2.63
C PHE A 171 4.95 -19.90 -1.76
N ASN A 172 4.51 -21.14 -1.58
CA ASN A 172 3.41 -21.44 -0.68
C ASN A 172 3.91 -21.53 0.75
N VAL A 173 3.23 -20.84 1.65
CA VAL A 173 3.53 -20.81 3.08
C VAL A 173 2.32 -21.27 3.86
N GLU A 174 2.53 -22.04 4.91
CA GLU A 174 1.50 -22.48 5.84
C GLU A 174 1.93 -22.07 7.26
N VAL A 175 1.06 -21.33 7.94
CA VAL A 175 1.23 -20.89 9.33
C VAL A 175 -0.06 -21.23 10.07
N ASP A 176 0.03 -22.07 11.11
CA ASP A 176 -1.10 -22.45 11.95
C ASP A 176 -2.34 -22.93 11.17
N ASN A 177 -2.13 -23.76 10.13
CA ASN A 177 -3.14 -24.23 9.16
C ASN A 177 -3.70 -23.15 8.20
N HIS A 178 -3.20 -21.93 8.22
CA HIS A 178 -3.51 -20.90 7.26
C HIS A 178 -2.53 -20.95 6.09
N LYS A 179 -3.07 -21.03 4.87
CA LYS A 179 -2.26 -21.12 3.64
C LYS A 179 -2.35 -19.84 2.85
N ILE A 180 -1.19 -19.31 2.45
CA ILE A 180 -1.09 -18.15 1.57
C ILE A 180 0.12 -18.32 0.65
N SER A 181 0.08 -17.72 -0.53
CA SER A 181 1.23 -17.67 -1.43
C SER A 181 2.01 -16.37 -1.23
N ILE A 182 3.33 -16.46 -1.09
CA ILE A 182 4.23 -15.32 -1.15
C ILE A 182 4.61 -15.11 -2.62
N VAL A 183 4.32 -13.95 -3.15
CA VAL A 183 4.66 -13.54 -4.51
C VAL A 183 5.86 -12.61 -4.46
N ARG A 184 7.05 -13.09 -4.80
CA ARG A 184 8.26 -12.26 -4.89
C ARG A 184 8.36 -11.66 -6.27
N THR A 185 8.27 -10.34 -6.32
CA THR A 185 8.37 -9.56 -7.56
C THR A 185 9.76 -8.97 -7.72
N PHE A 186 10.19 -8.80 -8.97
CA PHE A 186 11.30 -7.92 -9.31
C PHE A 186 10.81 -6.47 -9.26
N ASN A 187 11.36 -5.69 -8.34
CA ASN A 187 10.95 -4.29 -8.18
C ASN A 187 11.72 -3.39 -9.14
N ILE A 188 10.99 -2.63 -9.94
CA ILE A 188 11.51 -1.54 -10.76
C ILE A 188 11.20 -0.24 -10.01
N ASP A 189 12.17 0.24 -9.24
CA ASP A 189 12.11 1.44 -8.41
C ASP A 189 13.13 2.52 -8.83
N ASP A 190 13.85 2.30 -9.93
CA ASP A 190 14.75 3.27 -10.55
C ASP A 190 14.47 3.33 -12.06
N ILE A 191 14.37 4.53 -12.59
CA ILE A 191 14.18 4.76 -14.02
C ILE A 191 15.27 4.12 -14.88
N ASN A 192 16.48 4.02 -14.38
CA ASN A 192 17.57 3.38 -15.10
C ASN A 192 17.44 1.86 -15.19
N SER A 193 16.74 1.24 -14.24
CA SER A 193 16.46 -0.19 -14.26
C SER A 193 15.41 -0.60 -15.30
N ILE A 194 14.59 0.34 -15.78
CA ILE A 194 13.63 0.13 -16.88
C ILE A 194 14.34 -0.20 -18.22
N THR A 195 15.59 0.24 -18.38
CA THR A 195 16.28 0.17 -19.69
C THR A 195 16.89 -1.17 -20.05
N SER A 196 16.93 -2.16 -19.15
CA SER A 196 17.62 -3.44 -19.41
C SER A 196 16.72 -4.66 -19.31
N LEU A 197 15.70 -4.75 -20.17
CA LEU A 197 14.97 -6.01 -20.37
C LEU A 197 15.88 -7.17 -20.81
N ASP A 198 17.08 -6.89 -21.27
CA ASP A 198 18.07 -7.92 -21.62
C ASP A 198 18.48 -8.77 -20.41
N SER A 199 18.55 -8.16 -19.21
CA SER A 199 18.77 -8.90 -17.97
C SER A 199 17.63 -9.87 -17.63
N PHE A 200 16.45 -9.62 -18.15
CA PHE A 200 15.29 -10.49 -17.99
C PHE A 200 15.28 -11.67 -18.98
N LYS A 201 15.94 -11.55 -20.14
CA LYS A 201 16.00 -12.64 -21.13
C LYS A 201 16.78 -13.84 -20.65
N GLU A 202 17.79 -13.63 -19.83
CA GLU A 202 18.70 -14.67 -19.34
C GLU A 202 18.14 -15.46 -18.15
N LYS A 203 17.13 -14.92 -17.44
CA LYS A 203 16.54 -15.61 -16.31
C LYS A 203 15.70 -16.78 -16.76
N LYS A 204 16.11 -17.99 -16.35
CA LYS A 204 15.48 -19.26 -16.74
C LYS A 204 14.13 -19.53 -16.06
N ASN A 205 13.79 -18.76 -15.01
CA ASN A 205 12.63 -19.04 -14.19
C ASN A 205 11.37 -18.37 -14.79
N SER A 206 10.33 -19.16 -15.03
CA SER A 206 8.97 -18.72 -15.37
C SER A 206 8.08 -18.99 -14.14
N PRO A 207 7.15 -18.10 -13.78
CA PRO A 207 6.76 -16.86 -14.44
C PRO A 207 7.69 -15.68 -14.11
N PHE A 208 7.53 -14.64 -14.92
CA PHE A 208 8.15 -13.34 -14.68
C PHE A 208 7.19 -12.47 -13.88
N LEU A 209 7.61 -12.03 -12.70
CA LEU A 209 6.79 -11.22 -11.78
C LEU A 209 7.48 -9.87 -11.57
N VAL A 210 6.88 -8.80 -12.07
CA VAL A 210 7.46 -7.45 -12.08
C VAL A 210 6.56 -6.49 -11.34
N LYS A 211 7.13 -5.70 -10.44
CA LYS A 211 6.49 -4.57 -9.78
C LYS A 211 7.10 -3.27 -10.30
N LEU A 212 6.27 -2.39 -10.82
CA LEU A 212 6.61 -1.04 -11.20
C LEU A 212 6.16 -0.09 -10.08
N SER A 213 7.11 0.37 -9.27
CA SER A 213 6.85 1.31 -8.17
C SER A 213 6.93 2.74 -8.66
N LEU A 214 5.79 3.42 -8.83
CA LEU A 214 5.79 4.79 -9.38
C LEU A 214 6.50 5.78 -8.45
N SER A 215 6.37 5.63 -7.13
CA SER A 215 7.10 6.47 -6.18
C SER A 215 8.60 6.26 -6.24
N GLY A 216 9.07 5.06 -6.58
CA GLY A 216 10.49 4.75 -6.73
C GLY A 216 11.11 5.35 -7.99
N LEU A 217 10.36 5.46 -9.10
CA LEU A 217 10.91 5.88 -10.40
C LEU A 217 11.55 7.27 -10.41
N HIS A 218 11.15 8.15 -9.51
CA HIS A 218 11.73 9.49 -9.36
C HIS A 218 12.65 9.63 -8.14
N LYS A 219 12.89 8.56 -7.42
CA LYS A 219 13.60 8.49 -6.14
C LYS A 219 14.98 9.16 -6.14
N ASN A 220 15.72 9.03 -7.23
CA ASN A 220 17.07 9.57 -7.36
C ASN A 220 17.12 10.95 -8.05
N GLN A 221 15.96 11.60 -8.25
CA GLN A 221 15.88 12.88 -8.92
C GLN A 221 15.43 13.97 -7.93
N ASP A 222 15.97 15.18 -8.11
CA ASP A 222 15.41 16.36 -7.45
C ASP A 222 13.95 16.54 -7.92
N PHE A 223 12.99 16.42 -7.04
CA PHE A 223 11.55 16.47 -7.37
C PHE A 223 11.13 17.68 -8.19
N PHE A 224 11.80 18.82 -7.98
CA PHE A 224 11.56 20.04 -8.76
C PHE A 224 12.09 19.93 -10.18
N LYS A 225 13.15 19.15 -10.39
CA LYS A 225 13.85 18.98 -11.66
C LYS A 225 13.52 17.67 -12.35
N ALA A 226 12.77 16.78 -11.69
CA ALA A 226 12.40 15.49 -12.27
C ALA A 226 11.67 15.68 -13.61
N ASP A 227 12.19 15.06 -14.65
CA ASP A 227 11.56 15.01 -15.96
C ASP A 227 10.56 13.85 -16.01
N TYR A 228 9.35 14.10 -15.44
CA TYR A 228 8.29 13.10 -15.43
C TYR A 228 7.89 12.65 -16.83
N ARG A 229 8.08 13.51 -17.85
CA ARG A 229 7.81 13.10 -19.24
C ARG A 229 8.79 12.02 -19.69
N ASP A 230 10.08 12.13 -19.35
CA ASP A 230 11.08 11.09 -19.65
C ASP A 230 10.71 9.79 -18.92
N ILE A 231 10.30 9.89 -17.65
CA ILE A 231 9.84 8.72 -16.87
C ILE A 231 8.67 8.03 -17.56
N VAL A 232 7.63 8.77 -17.94
CA VAL A 232 6.45 8.21 -18.62
C VAL A 232 6.82 7.60 -19.98
N ASN A 233 7.68 8.26 -20.76
CA ASN A 233 8.16 7.72 -22.04
C ASN A 233 8.91 6.40 -21.84
N ARG A 234 9.72 6.27 -20.79
CA ARG A 234 10.41 5.00 -20.49
C ARG A 234 9.45 3.91 -20.03
N VAL A 235 8.44 4.25 -19.24
CA VAL A 235 7.35 3.31 -18.87
C VAL A 235 6.65 2.83 -20.14
N GLU A 236 6.32 3.73 -21.06
CA GLU A 236 5.69 3.37 -22.33
C GLU A 236 6.59 2.47 -23.19
N LEU A 237 7.88 2.80 -23.31
CA LEU A 237 8.84 1.96 -24.02
C LEU A 237 8.98 0.58 -23.37
N PHE A 238 9.02 0.52 -22.03
CA PHE A 238 9.04 -0.74 -21.30
C PHE A 238 7.80 -1.60 -21.62
N LEU A 239 6.60 -1.02 -21.57
CA LEU A 239 5.38 -1.74 -21.93
C LEU A 239 5.42 -2.23 -23.39
N ASN A 240 5.88 -1.38 -24.33
CA ASN A 240 6.02 -1.79 -25.73
C ASN A 240 7.03 -2.94 -25.90
N ASP A 241 8.14 -2.90 -25.18
CA ASP A 241 9.13 -3.96 -25.25
C ASP A 241 8.63 -5.27 -24.65
N LEU A 242 7.83 -5.22 -23.58
CA LEU A 242 7.17 -6.42 -23.05
C LEU A 242 6.31 -7.12 -24.11
N PHE A 243 5.55 -6.36 -24.91
CA PHE A 243 4.75 -6.95 -26.02
C PHE A 243 5.63 -7.58 -27.12
N ARG A 244 6.83 -7.03 -27.39
CA ARG A 244 7.75 -7.58 -28.39
C ARG A 244 8.38 -8.92 -27.99
N PHE A 245 8.41 -9.24 -26.69
CA PHE A 245 9.10 -10.44 -26.21
C PHE A 245 8.25 -11.72 -26.15
N ASN A 246 7.04 -11.72 -26.72
CA ASN A 246 6.16 -12.90 -26.75
C ASN A 246 5.85 -13.49 -25.35
N PHE A 247 5.69 -12.64 -24.35
CA PHE A 247 5.17 -13.06 -23.08
C PHE A 247 3.66 -13.30 -23.17
N VAL A 248 3.16 -14.26 -22.39
CA VAL A 248 1.74 -14.37 -22.09
C VAL A 248 1.50 -13.59 -20.81
N PHE A 249 0.79 -12.47 -20.94
CA PHE A 249 0.42 -11.63 -19.83
C PHE A 249 -0.74 -12.24 -19.06
N LYS A 250 -0.64 -12.20 -17.72
CA LYS A 250 -1.69 -12.64 -16.82
C LYS A 250 -1.71 -11.73 -15.58
N SER A 251 -2.88 -11.59 -14.93
CA SER A 251 -2.94 -11.01 -13.60
C SER A 251 -2.16 -11.86 -12.60
N LEU A 252 -1.67 -11.26 -11.52
CA LEU A 252 -0.89 -12.01 -10.53
C LEU A 252 -1.72 -13.14 -9.90
N SER A 253 -2.99 -12.91 -9.59
CA SER A 253 -3.86 -13.98 -9.06
C SER A 253 -4.01 -15.14 -10.04
N THR A 254 -4.14 -14.87 -11.35
CA THR A 254 -4.20 -15.93 -12.35
C THR A 254 -2.93 -16.76 -12.41
N ILE A 255 -1.77 -16.12 -12.24
CA ILE A 255 -0.47 -16.82 -12.19
C ILE A 255 -0.38 -17.65 -10.91
N VAL A 256 -0.73 -17.07 -9.75
CA VAL A 256 -0.71 -17.76 -8.45
C VAL A 256 -1.60 -19.02 -8.52
N GLU A 257 -2.82 -18.89 -9.02
CA GLU A 257 -3.75 -19.99 -9.17
C GLU A 257 -3.20 -21.11 -10.07
N SER A 258 -2.52 -20.74 -11.16
CA SER A 258 -1.94 -21.74 -12.09
C SER A 258 -0.75 -22.50 -11.52
N ILE A 259 0.00 -21.89 -10.61
CA ILE A 259 1.26 -22.44 -10.04
C ILE A 259 1.05 -23.00 -8.63
N GLY A 260 0.10 -22.46 -7.87
CA GLY A 260 -0.13 -22.77 -6.46
C GLY A 260 -0.34 -24.27 -6.15
N ASN A 261 -0.64 -25.07 -7.15
CA ASN A 261 -0.77 -26.50 -7.01
C ASN A 261 0.55 -27.30 -7.19
N ASN A 262 1.67 -26.63 -7.50
CA ASN A 262 2.86 -27.34 -8.02
C ASN A 262 4.17 -27.15 -7.23
N ARG A 263 4.23 -26.35 -6.18
CA ARG A 263 5.49 -26.14 -5.42
C ARG A 263 5.28 -26.11 -3.92
N ASP A 264 5.66 -27.19 -3.25
CA ASP A 264 5.91 -27.18 -1.82
C ASP A 264 7.14 -26.34 -1.51
N GLY A 265 6.91 -25.11 -1.10
CA GLY A 265 7.96 -24.16 -0.71
C GLY A 265 8.31 -24.27 0.77
N ASN A 266 9.06 -25.32 1.16
CA ASN A 266 9.52 -25.50 2.55
C ASN A 266 10.61 -24.49 2.99
N LYS A 267 10.87 -23.41 2.26
CA LYS A 267 11.91 -22.43 2.61
C LYS A 267 11.43 -21.00 2.37
N TYR A 268 10.42 -20.58 3.12
CA TYR A 268 10.25 -19.18 3.37
C TYR A 268 11.15 -18.80 4.56
N TYR A 269 12.28 -18.20 4.27
CA TYR A 269 13.01 -17.43 5.28
C TYR A 269 12.26 -16.11 5.39
N GLY A 270 11.53 -15.96 6.50
CA GLY A 270 10.92 -14.68 6.83
C GLY A 270 11.98 -13.57 6.71
N THR A 271 11.58 -12.43 6.21
CA THR A 271 12.45 -11.26 6.10
C THR A 271 13.01 -10.78 7.45
N GLU A 272 12.75 -11.51 8.53
CA GLU A 272 13.35 -11.27 9.86
C GLU A 272 14.87 -11.28 9.86
N GLU A 273 15.54 -11.87 8.85
CA GLU A 273 16.97 -12.13 8.99
C GLU A 273 17.92 -11.19 8.26
N LYS A 274 17.53 -10.28 7.38
CA LYS A 274 18.59 -9.58 6.59
C LYS A 274 18.41 -8.13 6.16
N GLU A 275 17.39 -7.44 6.49
CA GLU A 275 17.59 -6.01 6.48
C GLU A 275 18.35 -5.64 7.75
N LYS A 276 19.59 -5.19 7.62
CA LYS A 276 20.22 -4.34 8.62
C LYS A 276 19.23 -3.22 8.86
N THR A 277 18.37 -3.39 9.88
CA THR A 277 17.40 -2.40 10.28
C THR A 277 18.19 -1.11 10.44
N ASP A 278 17.89 -0.14 9.57
CA ASP A 278 18.41 1.20 9.77
C ASP A 278 17.92 1.62 11.15
N SER A 279 18.86 1.97 12.03
CA SER A 279 18.56 2.29 13.43
C SER A 279 17.51 3.40 13.55
N GLY A 280 17.39 4.27 12.55
CA GLY A 280 16.35 5.30 12.48
C GLY A 280 14.95 4.73 12.25
N ARG A 281 14.83 3.72 11.39
CA ARG A 281 13.55 3.03 11.13
C ARG A 281 13.08 2.25 12.35
N GLU A 282 14.00 1.54 13.02
CA GLU A 282 13.67 0.79 14.24
C GLU A 282 13.06 1.69 15.34
N VAL A 283 13.57 2.90 15.50
CA VAL A 283 13.02 3.85 16.48
C VAL A 283 11.62 4.33 16.06
N LEU A 284 11.38 4.58 14.77
CA LEU A 284 10.05 4.94 14.25
C LEU A 284 9.05 3.81 14.42
N ASP A 285 9.46 2.59 14.07
CA ASP A 285 8.63 1.40 14.22
C ASP A 285 8.25 1.19 15.70
N ASN A 286 9.20 1.30 16.62
CA ASN A 286 8.94 1.19 18.05
C ASN A 286 7.98 2.28 18.58
N PHE A 287 8.07 3.51 18.05
CA PHE A 287 7.13 4.57 18.40
C PHE A 287 5.71 4.23 17.92
N ILE A 288 5.55 3.87 16.64
CA ILE A 288 4.25 3.49 16.07
C ILE A 288 3.66 2.27 16.78
N VAL A 289 4.48 1.24 17.03
CA VAL A 289 4.08 0.04 17.78
C VAL A 289 3.59 0.40 19.19
N SER A 290 4.25 1.35 19.87
CA SER A 290 3.81 1.81 21.20
C SER A 290 2.45 2.50 21.15
N MET A 291 2.16 3.30 20.12
CA MET A 291 0.85 3.90 19.89
C MET A 291 -0.21 2.83 19.60
N CYS A 292 0.11 1.87 18.74
CA CYS A 292 -0.77 0.75 18.39
C CYS A 292 -1.12 -0.10 19.62
N ASN A 293 -0.13 -0.46 20.43
CA ASN A 293 -0.34 -1.23 21.65
C ASN A 293 -1.29 -0.51 22.62
N TYR A 294 -1.12 0.80 22.78
CA TYR A 294 -1.99 1.58 23.64
C TYR A 294 -3.45 1.61 23.14
N ILE A 295 -3.66 1.78 21.82
CA ILE A 295 -5.01 1.69 21.23
C ILE A 295 -5.59 0.30 21.44
N SER A 296 -4.83 -0.74 21.14
CA SER A 296 -5.27 -2.14 21.30
C SER A 296 -5.62 -2.49 22.72
N GLU A 297 -4.83 -2.06 23.71
CA GLU A 297 -5.12 -2.27 25.14
C GLU A 297 -6.40 -1.54 25.57
N LYS A 298 -6.62 -0.34 25.06
CA LYS A 298 -7.77 0.47 25.45
C LYS A 298 -9.07 0.06 24.76
N PHE A 299 -9.01 -0.39 23.52
CA PHE A 299 -10.19 -0.64 22.66
C PHE A 299 -10.23 -2.06 22.09
N GLY A 300 -9.48 -3.02 22.65
CA GLY A 300 -9.24 -4.34 22.07
C GLY A 300 -10.44 -5.10 21.54
N ASP A 301 -11.61 -4.90 22.13
CA ASP A 301 -12.86 -5.55 21.70
C ASP A 301 -13.57 -4.82 20.54
N TYR A 302 -13.16 -3.60 20.21
CA TYR A 302 -13.82 -2.78 19.18
C TYR A 302 -13.46 -3.16 17.73
N THR A 303 -12.40 -3.89 17.52
CA THR A 303 -12.03 -4.38 16.19
C THR A 303 -13.11 -5.25 15.55
N TYR A 304 -13.84 -6.02 16.35
CA TYR A 304 -14.93 -6.87 15.87
C TYR A 304 -16.24 -6.14 15.61
N VAL A 305 -16.43 -4.94 16.16
CA VAL A 305 -17.65 -4.13 16.03
C VAL A 305 -17.63 -3.23 14.79
N MET A 306 -16.52 -3.20 14.04
CA MET A 306 -16.51 -2.65 12.68
C MET A 306 -17.29 -3.57 11.73
N ASP A 307 -18.47 -4.00 12.18
CA ASP A 307 -19.42 -4.75 11.38
C ASP A 307 -19.89 -3.86 10.22
N LYS A 308 -19.99 -4.45 9.04
CA LYS A 308 -20.37 -3.80 7.79
C LYS A 308 -21.64 -2.95 7.90
N ASP A 309 -22.55 -3.34 8.80
CA ASP A 309 -23.84 -2.70 8.98
C ASP A 309 -23.77 -1.34 9.72
N ASN A 310 -22.68 -1.07 10.44
CA ASN A 310 -22.50 0.16 11.21
C ASN A 310 -21.63 1.21 10.49
N LEU A 311 -21.00 0.85 9.39
CA LEU A 311 -20.07 1.68 8.64
C LEU A 311 -20.65 2.22 7.32
N SER A 312 -21.95 2.42 7.25
CA SER A 312 -22.58 3.21 6.17
C SER A 312 -22.14 4.68 6.14
N VAL A 313 -21.04 4.98 6.82
CA VAL A 313 -20.47 6.33 6.94
C VAL A 313 -19.60 6.61 5.74
N ASN A 314 -19.96 7.64 5.02
CA ASN A 314 -19.37 8.01 3.74
C ASN A 314 -17.89 8.41 3.76
N LYS A 315 -17.20 8.50 4.89
CA LYS A 315 -15.76 8.78 5.04
C LYS A 315 -15.29 8.50 6.45
N ILE A 316 -14.98 7.25 6.76
CA ILE A 316 -14.52 6.83 8.10
C ILE A 316 -13.18 7.44 8.49
N TRP A 317 -12.37 7.86 7.51
CA TRP A 317 -11.06 8.47 7.69
C TRP A 317 -11.07 10.00 7.82
N ASP A 318 -12.25 10.63 7.79
CA ASP A 318 -12.39 12.06 8.05
C ASP A 318 -12.96 12.28 9.47
N PHE A 319 -12.22 12.96 10.34
CA PHE A 319 -12.67 13.28 11.69
C PHE A 319 -14.06 13.96 11.73
N ARG A 320 -14.42 14.72 10.67
CA ARG A 320 -15.73 15.39 10.58
C ARG A 320 -16.88 14.40 10.43
N ASP A 321 -16.65 13.28 9.78
CA ASP A 321 -17.68 12.25 9.57
C ASP A 321 -17.88 11.38 10.81
N ILE A 322 -16.79 11.16 11.57
CA ILE A 322 -16.84 10.43 12.84
C ILE A 322 -17.77 11.12 13.85
N SER A 323 -17.80 12.45 13.89
CA SER A 323 -18.66 13.20 14.82
C SER A 323 -20.17 12.88 14.68
N ARG A 324 -20.57 12.26 13.57
CA ARG A 324 -21.95 11.84 13.28
C ARG A 324 -22.32 10.47 13.87
N ILE A 325 -21.33 9.70 14.31
CA ILE A 325 -21.56 8.38 14.91
C ILE A 325 -22.11 8.57 16.30
N ASN A 326 -23.23 7.90 16.63
CA ASN A 326 -23.89 8.04 17.93
C ASN A 326 -23.14 7.30 19.05
N ASP A 327 -22.45 6.21 18.74
CA ASP A 327 -21.67 5.45 19.71
C ASP A 327 -20.38 6.21 20.06
N GLN A 328 -20.29 6.67 21.30
CA GLN A 328 -19.15 7.45 21.79
C GLN A 328 -17.84 6.64 21.80
N GLN A 329 -17.89 5.37 22.18
CA GLN A 329 -16.70 4.53 22.26
C GLN A 329 -16.17 4.22 20.86
N LEU A 330 -17.08 3.94 19.93
CA LEU A 330 -16.70 3.75 18.52
C LEU A 330 -16.09 5.02 17.93
N ARG A 331 -16.63 6.21 18.23
CA ARG A 331 -16.02 7.48 17.83
C ARG A 331 -14.60 7.65 18.39
N TYR A 332 -14.41 7.34 19.66
CA TYR A 332 -13.10 7.42 20.33
C TYR A 332 -12.09 6.49 19.65
N TYR A 333 -12.50 5.24 19.40
CA TYR A 333 -11.67 4.29 18.68
C TYR A 333 -11.31 4.78 17.26
N LEU A 334 -12.30 5.16 16.45
CA LEU A 334 -12.11 5.58 15.07
C LEU A 334 -11.26 6.86 14.97
N SER A 335 -11.49 7.85 15.84
CA SER A 335 -10.66 9.06 15.86
C SER A 335 -9.20 8.75 16.22
N SER A 336 -8.99 7.78 17.11
CA SER A 336 -7.64 7.32 17.49
C SER A 336 -6.96 6.59 16.33
N MET A 337 -7.68 5.75 15.59
CA MET A 337 -7.16 5.03 14.43
C MET A 337 -6.84 5.96 13.26
N ILE A 338 -7.67 6.98 13.01
CA ILE A 338 -7.39 7.99 11.99
C ILE A 338 -6.13 8.77 12.36
N ALA A 339 -6.01 9.20 13.61
CA ALA A 339 -4.81 9.90 14.07
C ALA A 339 -3.57 9.04 13.93
N LEU A 340 -3.62 7.77 14.35
CA LEU A 340 -2.52 6.81 14.18
C LEU A 340 -2.10 6.70 12.71
N ASN A 341 -3.05 6.48 11.81
CA ASN A 341 -2.76 6.33 10.39
C ASN A 341 -2.14 7.59 9.78
N LYS A 342 -2.71 8.76 10.06
CA LYS A 342 -2.19 10.03 9.53
C LYS A 342 -0.81 10.35 10.09
N ILE A 343 -0.58 10.16 11.38
CA ILE A 343 0.74 10.35 11.98
C ILE A 343 1.75 9.37 11.42
N SER A 344 1.41 8.09 11.29
CA SER A 344 2.27 7.07 10.69
C SER A 344 2.63 7.43 9.26
N TYR A 345 1.66 7.87 8.45
CA TYR A 345 1.87 8.30 7.08
C TYR A 345 2.86 9.46 6.98
N ILE A 346 2.68 10.49 7.81
CA ILE A 346 3.59 11.64 7.87
C ILE A 346 5.00 11.18 8.27
N ILE A 347 5.12 10.38 9.31
CA ILE A 347 6.41 9.92 9.84
C ILE A 347 7.16 9.08 8.82
N TYR A 348 6.51 8.07 8.24
CA TYR A 348 7.16 7.22 7.23
C TYR A 348 7.48 7.97 5.94
N SER A 349 6.61 8.90 5.51
CA SER A 349 6.88 9.74 4.35
C SER A 349 8.10 10.63 4.56
N GLU A 350 8.23 11.26 5.73
CA GLU A 350 9.40 12.06 6.07
C GLU A 350 10.68 11.22 6.17
N TYR A 351 10.58 10.04 6.76
CA TYR A 351 11.69 9.11 6.82
C TYR A 351 12.19 8.75 5.41
N GLU A 352 11.30 8.41 4.49
CA GLU A 352 11.63 8.13 3.10
C GLU A 352 12.30 9.34 2.42
N ASN A 353 11.73 10.54 2.59
CA ASN A 353 12.29 11.78 2.05
C ASN A 353 13.71 12.07 2.56
N MET A 354 13.95 11.89 3.86
CA MET A 354 15.27 12.11 4.46
C MET A 354 16.29 11.07 4.00
N ARG A 355 15.88 9.82 3.85
CA ARG A 355 16.72 8.74 3.34
C ARG A 355 17.17 9.02 1.91
N GLU A 356 16.30 9.59 1.09
CA GLU A 356 16.54 9.84 -0.32
C GLU A 356 17.34 11.11 -0.60
N GLY A 357 17.08 12.18 0.17
CA GLY A 357 17.60 13.52 -0.16
C GLY A 357 18.99 13.84 0.33
N SER A 358 19.54 13.11 1.28
CA SER A 358 20.72 13.63 2.02
C SER A 358 21.99 12.79 1.96
N GLY A 359 21.93 11.52 1.57
CA GLY A 359 23.09 10.64 1.80
C GLY A 359 23.55 10.63 3.26
N LEU A 360 22.84 11.32 4.14
CA LEU A 360 23.10 11.42 5.56
C LEU A 360 22.79 10.07 6.22
N LYS A 361 23.76 9.56 6.95
CA LYS A 361 23.49 8.49 7.91
C LYS A 361 22.44 9.00 8.88
N ILE A 362 21.22 8.54 8.76
CA ILE A 362 20.11 8.85 9.66
C ILE A 362 20.36 8.09 10.97
N GLY A 363 21.41 8.45 11.66
CA GLY A 363 21.63 8.01 13.02
C GLY A 363 20.85 8.93 13.95
N ASN A 364 19.91 8.39 14.74
CA ASN A 364 19.25 9.04 15.88
C ASN A 364 18.37 10.29 15.61
N ASN A 365 17.88 10.53 14.38
CA ASN A 365 17.16 11.77 14.05
C ASN A 365 15.65 11.59 13.80
N VAL A 366 15.00 10.62 14.43
CA VAL A 366 13.53 10.58 14.56
C VAL A 366 12.98 11.90 15.12
N LEU A 367 13.72 12.49 16.04
CA LEU A 367 13.53 13.82 16.59
C LEU A 367 13.31 14.90 15.53
N ASN A 368 14.11 14.88 14.47
CA ASN A 368 14.00 15.89 13.43
C ASN A 368 12.75 15.67 12.58
N ILE A 369 12.35 14.40 12.34
CA ILE A 369 11.13 14.08 11.60
C ILE A 369 9.91 14.63 12.33
N VAL A 370 9.77 14.33 13.62
CA VAL A 370 8.65 14.80 14.44
C VAL A 370 8.65 16.33 14.54
N LYS A 371 9.81 16.97 14.73
CA LYS A 371 9.91 18.44 14.81
C LYS A 371 9.57 19.14 13.51
N VAL A 372 9.97 18.60 12.37
CA VAL A 372 9.66 19.19 11.06
C VAL A 372 8.15 19.21 10.81
N ARG A 373 7.42 18.23 11.35
CA ARG A 373 5.97 18.08 11.18
C ARG A 373 5.16 18.28 12.47
N GLU A 374 5.76 18.89 13.49
CA GLU A 374 5.13 19.05 14.80
C GLU A 374 3.75 19.72 14.71
N VAL A 375 3.63 20.77 13.91
CA VAL A 375 2.36 21.51 13.75
C VAL A 375 1.27 20.63 13.15
N GLU A 376 1.57 19.86 12.11
CA GLU A 376 0.61 18.97 11.46
C GLU A 376 0.20 17.82 12.40
N ILE A 377 1.17 17.26 13.12
CA ILE A 377 0.92 16.19 14.09
C ILE A 377 0.07 16.72 15.25
N GLU A 378 0.34 17.92 15.76
CA GLU A 378 -0.48 18.53 16.81
C GLU A 378 -1.90 18.83 16.33
N GLU A 379 -2.07 19.26 15.09
CA GLU A 379 -3.40 19.46 14.50
C GLU A 379 -4.16 18.13 14.43
N ILE A 380 -3.53 17.06 13.98
CA ILE A 380 -4.12 15.72 13.96
C ILE A 380 -4.55 15.30 15.37
N LEU A 381 -3.65 15.45 16.35
CA LEU A 381 -3.92 15.08 17.74
C LEU A 381 -5.01 15.93 18.41
N SER A 382 -5.22 17.16 17.96
CA SER A 382 -6.30 18.01 18.46
C SER A 382 -7.70 17.50 18.05
N ASN A 383 -7.78 16.67 17.01
CA ASN A 383 -9.03 16.07 16.51
C ASN A 383 -9.31 14.67 17.10
N VAL A 384 -8.43 14.14 17.97
CA VAL A 384 -8.68 12.89 18.68
C VAL A 384 -9.71 13.14 19.76
N GLU A 385 -10.89 12.51 19.67
CA GLU A 385 -11.98 12.73 20.61
C GLU A 385 -11.68 12.17 22.02
N ASP A 386 -10.88 11.11 22.10
CA ASP A 386 -10.43 10.55 23.37
C ASP A 386 -9.22 11.33 23.92
N ILE A 387 -9.45 12.12 24.95
CA ILE A 387 -8.44 12.97 25.58
C ILE A 387 -7.25 12.16 26.13
N GLU A 388 -7.50 10.96 26.66
CA GLU A 388 -6.43 10.11 27.20
C GLU A 388 -5.54 9.59 26.08
N VAL A 389 -6.13 9.15 24.96
CA VAL A 389 -5.36 8.70 23.79
C VAL A 389 -4.55 9.86 23.21
N GLY A 390 -5.18 11.02 23.00
CA GLY A 390 -4.48 12.20 22.52
C GLY A 390 -3.33 12.62 23.46
N GLY A 391 -3.55 12.57 24.78
CA GLY A 391 -2.53 12.82 25.80
C GLY A 391 -1.40 11.81 25.75
N LYS A 392 -1.71 10.52 25.61
CA LYS A 392 -0.72 9.45 25.52
C LYS A 392 0.14 9.56 24.25
N PHE A 393 -0.45 9.87 23.13
CA PHE A 393 0.30 10.11 21.90
C PHE A 393 1.27 11.27 22.02
N LYS A 394 0.86 12.39 22.65
CA LYS A 394 1.74 13.52 22.94
C LYS A 394 2.89 13.15 23.89
N GLU A 395 2.61 12.30 24.89
CA GLU A 395 3.65 11.79 25.80
C GLU A 395 4.67 10.94 25.03
N LEU A 396 4.21 10.02 24.18
CA LEU A 396 5.08 9.15 23.38
C LEU A 396 5.93 9.97 22.40
N LEU A 397 5.36 10.99 21.76
CA LEU A 397 6.10 11.91 20.90
C LEU A 397 7.22 12.60 21.69
N ARG A 398 6.94 13.12 22.88
CA ARG A 398 7.94 13.81 23.73
C ARG A 398 9.02 12.89 24.27
N LYS A 399 8.72 11.63 24.55
CA LYS A 399 9.71 10.65 25.04
C LYS A 399 10.69 10.22 23.97
N ASN A 400 10.26 10.25 22.71
CA ASN A 400 11.06 9.87 21.55
C ASN A 400 11.64 11.11 20.84
N SER A 401 11.34 12.30 21.32
CA SER A 401 11.94 13.58 20.94
C SER A 401 13.00 14.00 21.97
#